data_ee58c72f1c4a83647e56dbd3f772cc98
#
_entry.id   ee58c72f1c4a83647e56dbd3f772cc98
#
_cell.length_a   1.000
_cell.length_b   1.000
_cell.length_c   1.000
_cell.angle_alpha   90.00
_cell.angle_beta   90.00
_cell.angle_gamma   90.00
#
_symmetry.space_group_name_H-M   'P 1'
#
loop_
_entity.id
_entity.type
_entity.pdbx_description
1 polymer ?
#
loop_
_entity_poly.entity_id
_entity_poly.type
_entity_poly.pdbx_seq_one_letter_code
_entity_poly.pdbx_strand_id
1 'polypeptide(L)'
;NELEQKVINVGADVGFATDPDGDRLSIVSNKGNAIGEEYTLVLAVKNYLNYQKSIVATNLSTSMMLESIANETIRTKIGEAHVVQKMNELNIPIGGEGNGGVILKEVHLGRDSLVAISMILSLLSSSGKSISDEISNIPQYLRIKDKILIDDKIDFDSLETIFDCNEINKIDGIKFIWPNKWIHIRKSNTEPIIRIFAEAKNQDEVNELINTLKNYLK
;
A
#
# COMPACT_ATOMS: atom_id res chain seq x y z
N ASN A 1 -7.98 -7.65 18.79
CA ASN A 1 -9.37 -7.47 18.39
C ASN A 1 -10.10 -8.80 18.26
N GLU A 2 -11.39 -8.80 17.88
CA GLU A 2 -12.21 -10.01 17.89
C GLU A 2 -11.72 -11.08 16.89
N LEU A 3 -11.37 -10.67 15.66
CA LEU A 3 -10.88 -11.61 14.64
C LEU A 3 -9.52 -12.21 15.04
N GLU A 4 -8.62 -11.46 15.64
CA GLU A 4 -7.32 -11.95 16.10
C GLU A 4 -7.51 -13.06 17.15
N GLN A 5 -8.38 -12.82 18.13
CA GLN A 5 -8.73 -13.83 19.14
C GLN A 5 -9.42 -15.06 18.52
N LYS A 6 -10.30 -14.83 17.53
CA LYS A 6 -11.00 -15.93 16.87
C LYS A 6 -10.03 -16.83 16.12
N VAL A 7 -9.07 -16.27 15.38
CA VAL A 7 -8.04 -17.04 14.66
C VAL A 7 -7.28 -17.96 15.62
N ILE A 8 -6.82 -17.43 16.76
CA ILE A 8 -6.11 -18.23 17.78
C ILE A 8 -7.02 -19.31 18.36
N ASN A 9 -8.23 -18.94 18.78
CA ASN A 9 -9.13 -19.84 19.49
C ASN A 9 -9.56 -21.06 18.66
N VAL A 10 -9.68 -20.90 17.33
CA VAL A 10 -10.08 -21.99 16.44
C VAL A 10 -8.90 -22.65 15.72
N GLY A 11 -7.68 -22.13 15.89
CA GLY A 11 -6.48 -22.62 15.20
C GLY A 11 -6.56 -22.42 13.70
N ALA A 12 -7.09 -21.27 13.23
CA ALA A 12 -7.21 -20.98 11.82
C ALA A 12 -5.85 -20.60 11.19
N ASP A 13 -5.63 -21.01 9.95
CA ASP A 13 -4.40 -20.66 9.18
C ASP A 13 -4.35 -19.18 8.81
N VAL A 14 -5.50 -18.53 8.65
CA VAL A 14 -5.64 -17.12 8.31
C VAL A 14 -7.03 -16.60 8.69
N GLY A 15 -7.13 -15.32 9.03
CA GLY A 15 -8.38 -14.59 9.23
C GLY A 15 -8.53 -13.48 8.22
N PHE A 16 -9.74 -13.27 7.71
CA PHE A 16 -10.08 -12.22 6.76
C PHE A 16 -11.20 -11.33 7.29
N ALA A 17 -11.07 -10.02 7.08
CA ALA A 17 -12.13 -9.06 7.33
C ALA A 17 -12.24 -8.10 6.15
N THR A 18 -13.46 -7.94 5.62
CA THR A 18 -13.76 -6.95 4.58
C THR A 18 -14.28 -5.67 5.21
N ASP A 19 -14.17 -4.56 4.51
CA ASP A 19 -14.89 -3.36 4.86
C ASP A 19 -16.39 -3.44 4.45
N PRO A 20 -17.23 -2.46 4.81
CA PRO A 20 -18.65 -2.50 4.50
C PRO A 20 -18.98 -2.56 3.01
N ASP A 21 -18.13 -1.98 2.17
CA ASP A 21 -18.31 -1.94 0.72
C ASP A 21 -17.81 -3.23 0.04
N GLY A 22 -17.05 -4.07 0.76
CA GLY A 22 -16.53 -5.35 0.27
C GLY A 22 -15.39 -5.21 -0.73
N ASP A 23 -14.80 -4.02 -0.86
CA ASP A 23 -13.76 -3.72 -1.84
C ASP A 23 -12.34 -3.77 -1.27
N ARG A 24 -12.18 -3.81 0.07
CA ARG A 24 -10.90 -3.90 0.78
C ARG A 24 -10.86 -5.09 1.72
N LEU A 25 -9.67 -5.64 1.86
CA LEU A 25 -9.42 -6.80 2.71
C LEU A 25 -8.34 -6.49 3.74
N SER A 26 -8.62 -6.81 5.00
CA SER A 26 -7.65 -6.89 6.08
C SER A 26 -7.40 -8.36 6.43
N ILE A 27 -6.16 -8.68 6.80
CA ILE A 27 -5.70 -10.04 7.04
C ILE A 27 -5.17 -10.17 8.46
N VAL A 28 -5.54 -11.28 9.11
CA VAL A 28 -4.97 -11.72 10.39
C VAL A 28 -4.20 -13.01 10.15
N SER A 29 -2.95 -13.04 10.61
CA SER A 29 -2.07 -14.19 10.45
C SER A 29 -2.49 -15.36 11.34
N ASN A 30 -1.99 -16.56 11.05
CA ASN A 30 -2.13 -17.75 11.87
C ASN A 30 -1.62 -17.59 13.32
N LYS A 31 -0.86 -16.53 13.60
CA LYS A 31 -0.40 -16.13 14.94
C LYS A 31 -1.33 -15.14 15.65
N GLY A 32 -2.48 -14.82 15.05
CA GLY A 32 -3.45 -13.88 15.61
C GLY A 32 -3.03 -12.40 15.52
N ASN A 33 -2.13 -12.05 14.61
CA ASN A 33 -1.69 -10.67 14.42
C ASN A 33 -2.29 -10.09 13.12
N ALA A 34 -2.91 -8.92 13.19
CA ALA A 34 -3.25 -8.14 12.02
C ALA A 34 -1.96 -7.72 11.30
N ILE A 35 -1.79 -8.10 10.02
CA ILE A 35 -0.52 -7.93 9.30
C ILE A 35 -0.39 -6.59 8.56
N GLY A 36 -1.46 -5.78 8.56
CA GLY A 36 -1.51 -4.50 7.86
C GLY A 36 -2.12 -4.62 6.45
N GLU A 37 -2.80 -3.54 6.06
CA GLU A 37 -3.56 -3.47 4.80
C GLU A 37 -2.70 -3.56 3.53
N GLU A 38 -1.44 -3.12 3.60
CA GLU A 38 -0.51 -3.16 2.46
C GLU A 38 -0.21 -4.58 2.00
N TYR A 39 -0.17 -5.55 2.93
CA TYR A 39 0.14 -6.93 2.59
C TYR A 39 -0.89 -7.61 1.71
N THR A 40 -2.13 -7.15 1.71
CA THR A 40 -3.19 -7.71 0.87
C THR A 40 -2.82 -7.65 -0.60
N LEU A 41 -2.44 -6.45 -1.09
CA LEU A 41 -2.01 -6.30 -2.48
C LEU A 41 -0.71 -7.06 -2.75
N VAL A 42 0.28 -6.97 -1.85
CA VAL A 42 1.59 -7.61 -2.02
C VAL A 42 1.47 -9.13 -2.15
N LEU A 43 0.66 -9.77 -1.29
CA LEU A 43 0.44 -11.23 -1.33
C LEU A 43 -0.36 -11.66 -2.56
N ALA A 44 -1.38 -10.88 -2.97
CA ALA A 44 -2.13 -11.14 -4.20
C ALA A 44 -1.22 -11.04 -5.44
N VAL A 45 -0.41 -9.99 -5.52
CA VAL A 45 0.58 -9.83 -6.60
C VAL A 45 1.60 -10.95 -6.59
N LYS A 46 2.11 -11.36 -5.42
CA LYS A 46 3.03 -12.51 -5.30
C LYS A 46 2.42 -13.78 -5.86
N ASN A 47 1.14 -14.05 -5.52
CA ASN A 47 0.43 -15.18 -6.11
C ASN A 47 0.37 -15.10 -7.63
N TYR A 48 -0.04 -13.95 -8.16
CA TYR A 48 -0.16 -13.76 -9.62
C TYR A 48 1.16 -13.99 -10.34
N LEU A 49 2.24 -13.41 -9.82
CA LEU A 49 3.58 -13.48 -10.43
C LEU A 49 4.23 -14.88 -10.33
N ASN A 50 3.74 -15.77 -9.47
CA ASN A 50 4.17 -17.17 -9.47
C ASN A 50 3.73 -17.92 -10.75
N TYR A 51 2.68 -17.47 -11.41
CA TYR A 51 2.13 -18.12 -12.61
C TYR A 51 2.44 -17.33 -13.88
N GLN A 52 2.49 -16.00 -13.79
CA GLN A 52 2.62 -15.15 -14.97
C GLN A 52 3.39 -13.87 -14.66
N LYS A 53 4.45 -13.60 -15.43
CA LYS A 53 5.18 -12.32 -15.34
C LYS A 53 4.29 -11.17 -15.81
N SER A 54 4.28 -10.08 -15.06
CA SER A 54 3.51 -8.88 -15.40
C SER A 54 4.08 -7.62 -14.77
N ILE A 55 3.71 -6.49 -15.35
CA ILE A 55 3.74 -5.18 -14.72
C ILE A 55 2.57 -5.10 -13.72
N VAL A 56 2.74 -4.35 -12.65
CA VAL A 56 1.72 -4.12 -11.62
C VAL A 56 1.34 -2.65 -11.59
N ALA A 57 0.05 -2.32 -11.57
CA ALA A 57 -0.42 -0.95 -11.41
C ALA A 57 -0.85 -0.67 -9.97
N THR A 58 -0.38 0.44 -9.40
CA THR A 58 -0.77 0.86 -8.05
C THR A 58 -0.72 2.37 -7.90
N ASN A 59 -1.21 2.90 -6.78
CA ASN A 59 -1.12 4.34 -6.51
C ASN A 59 0.24 4.74 -5.91
N LEU A 60 0.48 6.05 -5.88
CA LEU A 60 1.74 6.64 -5.44
C LEU A 60 2.05 6.39 -3.95
N SER A 61 1.06 6.20 -3.09
CA SER A 61 1.22 5.98 -1.64
C SER A 61 1.26 4.50 -1.23
N THR A 62 1.16 3.55 -2.15
CA THR A 62 1.34 2.12 -1.84
C THR A 62 2.77 1.86 -1.38
N SER A 63 2.94 0.95 -0.42
CA SER A 63 4.23 0.57 0.13
C SER A 63 5.23 0.13 -0.95
N MET A 64 6.51 0.43 -0.71
CA MET A 64 7.61 -0.06 -1.55
C MET A 64 7.91 -1.56 -1.35
N MET A 65 7.21 -2.23 -0.44
CA MET A 65 7.21 -3.71 -0.39
C MET A 65 6.86 -4.33 -1.74
N LEU A 66 6.01 -3.65 -2.52
CA LEU A 66 5.56 -4.15 -3.82
C LEU A 66 6.72 -4.29 -4.81
N GLU A 67 7.68 -3.35 -4.82
CA GLU A 67 8.86 -3.40 -5.67
C GLU A 67 9.83 -4.54 -5.32
N SER A 68 9.73 -5.11 -4.11
CA SER A 68 10.51 -6.30 -3.76
C SER A 68 9.99 -7.59 -4.40
N ILE A 69 8.76 -7.57 -4.91
CA ILE A 69 8.04 -8.70 -5.50
C ILE A 69 7.86 -8.51 -7.01
N ALA A 70 7.44 -7.32 -7.43
CA ALA A 70 7.19 -6.99 -8.82
C ALA A 70 8.45 -6.45 -9.49
N ASN A 71 8.76 -6.97 -10.69
CA ASN A 71 9.89 -6.48 -11.47
C ASN A 71 9.68 -5.05 -11.98
N GLU A 72 8.43 -4.68 -12.22
CA GLU A 72 8.04 -3.37 -12.71
C GLU A 72 6.69 -2.96 -12.11
N THR A 73 6.64 -1.73 -11.61
CA THR A 73 5.44 -1.16 -11.00
C THR A 73 5.14 0.20 -11.63
N ILE A 74 3.91 0.37 -12.13
CA ILE A 74 3.42 1.66 -12.62
C ILE A 74 2.65 2.35 -11.50
N ARG A 75 3.12 3.53 -11.11
CA ARG A 75 2.49 4.31 -10.05
C ARG A 75 1.60 5.41 -10.62
N THR A 76 0.37 5.48 -10.10
CA THR A 76 -0.67 6.45 -10.52
C THR A 76 -0.94 7.48 -9.42
N LYS A 77 -1.80 8.46 -9.72
CA LYS A 77 -2.46 9.26 -8.69
C LYS A 77 -3.24 8.36 -7.73
N ILE A 78 -3.51 8.86 -6.51
CA ILE A 78 -4.33 8.14 -5.54
C ILE A 78 -5.78 8.11 -6.00
N GLY A 79 -6.37 6.93 -5.85
CA GLY A 79 -7.75 6.62 -6.19
C GLY A 79 -7.85 5.50 -7.21
N GLU A 80 -8.77 4.58 -6.94
CA GLU A 80 -9.01 3.38 -7.75
C GLU A 80 -9.18 3.69 -9.23
N ALA A 81 -9.94 4.73 -9.57
CA ALA A 81 -10.20 5.11 -10.95
C ALA A 81 -8.90 5.36 -11.76
N HIS A 82 -7.87 5.93 -11.14
CA HIS A 82 -6.58 6.16 -11.80
C HIS A 82 -5.80 4.87 -12.00
N VAL A 83 -5.88 3.93 -11.04
CA VAL A 83 -5.28 2.60 -11.17
C VAL A 83 -5.96 1.82 -12.29
N VAL A 84 -7.29 1.77 -12.28
CA VAL A 84 -8.11 1.11 -13.30
C VAL A 84 -7.85 1.69 -14.69
N GLN A 85 -7.83 3.02 -14.82
CA GLN A 85 -7.52 3.68 -16.08
C GLN A 85 -6.16 3.23 -16.60
N LYS A 86 -5.13 3.24 -15.76
CA LYS A 86 -3.77 2.85 -16.16
C LYS A 86 -3.67 1.37 -16.49
N MET A 87 -4.35 0.51 -15.73
CA MET A 87 -4.45 -0.93 -16.05
C MET A 87 -5.08 -1.17 -17.43
N ASN A 88 -6.11 -0.40 -17.76
CA ASN A 88 -6.78 -0.53 -19.04
C ASN A 88 -5.94 0.00 -20.21
N GLU A 89 -5.33 1.19 -20.06
CA GLU A 89 -4.46 1.81 -21.06
C GLU A 89 -3.28 0.93 -21.46
N LEU A 90 -2.63 0.30 -20.49
CA LEU A 90 -1.42 -0.50 -20.69
C LEU A 90 -1.68 -2.02 -20.70
N ASN A 91 -2.94 -2.42 -20.66
CA ASN A 91 -3.35 -3.82 -20.57
C ASN A 91 -2.71 -4.59 -19.39
N ILE A 92 -2.57 -3.92 -18.25
CA ILE A 92 -2.00 -4.52 -17.03
C ILE A 92 -3.05 -5.41 -16.36
N PRO A 93 -2.75 -6.69 -16.08
CA PRO A 93 -3.75 -7.64 -15.60
C PRO A 93 -4.01 -7.52 -14.09
N ILE A 94 -3.04 -7.07 -13.30
CA ILE A 94 -3.14 -6.98 -11.84
C ILE A 94 -2.71 -5.62 -11.33
N GLY A 95 -3.44 -5.11 -10.33
CA GLY A 95 -3.15 -3.86 -9.66
C GLY A 95 -3.92 -3.72 -8.36
N GLY A 96 -3.92 -2.52 -7.80
CA GLY A 96 -4.64 -2.22 -6.57
C GLY A 96 -4.04 -1.07 -5.80
N GLU A 97 -4.44 -0.93 -4.57
CA GLU A 97 -4.00 0.13 -3.67
C GLU A 97 -3.54 -0.45 -2.33
N GLY A 98 -2.59 0.20 -1.66
CA GLY A 98 -2.05 -0.21 -0.37
C GLY A 98 -3.02 -0.01 0.82
N ASN A 99 -4.30 0.02 0.56
CA ASN A 99 -5.39 0.10 1.53
C ASN A 99 -6.20 -1.21 1.61
N GLY A 100 -5.65 -2.30 1.11
CA GLY A 100 -6.30 -3.61 1.06
C GLY A 100 -7.10 -3.89 -0.23
N GLY A 101 -7.10 -2.98 -1.19
CA GLY A 101 -7.82 -3.13 -2.45
C GLY A 101 -6.99 -3.84 -3.52
N VAL A 102 -7.50 -4.93 -4.08
CA VAL A 102 -6.89 -5.71 -5.17
C VAL A 102 -7.78 -5.67 -6.39
N ILE A 103 -7.19 -5.47 -7.56
CA ILE A 103 -7.86 -5.46 -8.86
C ILE A 103 -7.25 -6.54 -9.74
N LEU A 104 -8.06 -7.48 -10.20
CA LEU A 104 -7.67 -8.50 -11.17
C LEU A 104 -8.52 -8.33 -12.44
N LYS A 105 -7.91 -7.84 -13.52
CA LYS A 105 -8.59 -7.47 -14.76
C LYS A 105 -9.40 -8.61 -15.36
N GLU A 106 -8.95 -9.85 -15.22
CA GLU A 106 -9.63 -11.05 -15.71
C GLU A 106 -10.99 -11.28 -15.04
N VAL A 107 -11.19 -10.77 -13.82
CA VAL A 107 -12.48 -10.82 -13.11
C VAL A 107 -13.29 -9.57 -13.41
N HIS A 108 -12.79 -8.41 -13.01
CA HIS A 108 -13.33 -7.09 -13.35
C HIS A 108 -12.35 -5.96 -13.03
N LEU A 109 -12.59 -4.77 -13.57
CA LEU A 109 -11.78 -3.58 -13.32
C LEU A 109 -12.35 -2.78 -12.12
N GLY A 110 -12.20 -3.34 -10.94
CA GLY A 110 -12.57 -2.75 -9.65
C GLY A 110 -11.92 -3.51 -8.52
N ARG A 111 -11.76 -2.87 -7.36
CA ARG A 111 -11.24 -3.54 -6.17
C ARG A 111 -12.24 -4.57 -5.68
N ASP A 112 -11.75 -5.73 -5.26
CA ASP A 112 -12.58 -6.85 -4.83
C ASP A 112 -11.89 -7.66 -3.74
N SER A 113 -12.52 -7.71 -2.57
CA SER A 113 -12.00 -8.47 -1.43
C SER A 113 -12.10 -9.98 -1.63
N LEU A 114 -13.09 -10.49 -2.36
CA LEU A 114 -13.22 -11.92 -2.63
C LEU A 114 -12.14 -12.41 -3.60
N VAL A 115 -11.81 -11.58 -4.59
CA VAL A 115 -10.65 -11.81 -5.47
C VAL A 115 -9.37 -11.85 -4.63
N ALA A 116 -9.16 -10.90 -3.73
CA ALA A 116 -8.00 -10.87 -2.84
C ALA A 116 -7.93 -12.14 -1.97
N ILE A 117 -9.04 -12.55 -1.35
CA ILE A 117 -9.13 -13.77 -0.54
C ILE A 117 -8.74 -14.99 -1.37
N SER A 118 -9.32 -15.16 -2.56
CA SER A 118 -9.04 -16.32 -3.41
C SER A 118 -7.58 -16.40 -3.84
N MET A 119 -6.97 -15.26 -4.18
CA MET A 119 -5.55 -15.18 -4.55
C MET A 119 -4.63 -15.52 -3.38
N ILE A 120 -4.93 -15.03 -2.18
CA ILE A 120 -4.15 -15.32 -0.98
C ILE A 120 -4.27 -16.80 -0.59
N LEU A 121 -5.47 -17.36 -0.60
CA LEU A 121 -5.67 -18.79 -0.35
C LEU A 121 -4.95 -19.66 -1.39
N SER A 122 -4.97 -19.26 -2.66
CA SER A 122 -4.20 -19.91 -3.73
C SER A 122 -2.69 -19.86 -3.45
N LEU A 123 -2.16 -18.72 -3.00
CA LEU A 123 -0.75 -18.59 -2.61
C LEU A 123 -0.39 -19.55 -1.49
N LEU A 124 -1.17 -19.58 -0.41
CA LEU A 124 -0.92 -20.44 0.74
C LEU A 124 -1.00 -21.92 0.37
N SER A 125 -2.02 -22.28 -0.41
CA SER A 125 -2.21 -23.66 -0.89
C SER A 125 -1.07 -24.14 -1.79
N SER A 126 -0.60 -23.29 -2.70
CA SER A 126 0.46 -23.66 -3.66
C SER A 126 1.85 -23.67 -3.04
N SER A 127 2.12 -22.80 -2.07
CA SER A 127 3.42 -22.73 -1.40
C SER A 127 3.55 -23.72 -0.24
N GLY A 128 2.44 -24.18 0.35
CA GLY A 128 2.42 -24.97 1.56
C GLY A 128 2.94 -24.25 2.81
N LYS A 129 3.10 -22.92 2.75
CA LYS A 129 3.60 -22.10 3.84
C LYS A 129 2.47 -21.46 4.62
N SER A 130 2.71 -21.17 5.91
CA SER A 130 1.83 -20.30 6.66
C SER A 130 1.87 -18.86 6.16
N ILE A 131 0.83 -18.08 6.42
CA ILE A 131 0.84 -16.66 6.06
C ILE A 131 1.96 -15.89 6.79
N SER A 132 2.27 -16.28 8.03
CA SER A 132 3.42 -15.71 8.77
C SER A 132 4.76 -15.98 8.09
N ASP A 133 4.93 -17.15 7.47
CA ASP A 133 6.16 -17.48 6.73
C ASP A 133 6.19 -16.74 5.38
N GLU A 134 5.04 -16.56 4.72
CA GLU A 134 4.98 -15.80 3.48
C GLU A 134 5.39 -14.33 3.68
N ILE A 135 4.91 -13.68 4.75
CA ILE A 135 5.24 -12.28 5.04
C ILE A 135 6.65 -12.09 5.59
N SER A 136 7.23 -13.09 6.28
CA SER A 136 8.60 -13.00 6.82
C SER A 136 9.67 -12.84 5.75
N ASN A 137 9.38 -13.25 4.51
CA ASN A 137 10.27 -13.14 3.35
C ASN A 137 10.08 -11.82 2.57
N ILE A 138 9.19 -10.94 3.04
CA ILE A 138 8.94 -9.63 2.43
C ILE A 138 9.64 -8.57 3.29
N PRO A 139 10.38 -7.62 2.69
CA PRO A 139 10.98 -6.53 3.44
C PRO A 139 9.96 -5.79 4.29
N GLN A 140 10.28 -5.60 5.57
CA GLN A 140 9.40 -4.91 6.50
C GLN A 140 9.63 -3.40 6.42
N TYR A 141 8.56 -2.65 6.31
CA TYR A 141 8.55 -1.19 6.39
C TYR A 141 7.53 -0.71 7.41
N LEU A 142 7.86 0.36 8.09
CA LEU A 142 6.93 1.09 8.95
C LEU A 142 6.33 2.25 8.17
N ARG A 143 5.01 2.36 8.19
CA ARG A 143 4.29 3.43 7.53
C ARG A 143 3.48 4.24 8.54
N ILE A 144 3.58 5.55 8.46
CA ILE A 144 2.79 6.49 9.25
C ILE A 144 1.94 7.35 8.31
N LYS A 145 0.67 7.49 8.67
CA LYS A 145 -0.28 8.43 8.07
C LYS A 145 -0.47 9.58 9.06
N ASP A 146 -0.28 10.80 8.59
CA ASP A 146 -0.44 12.01 9.41
C ASP A 146 -1.19 13.09 8.62
N LYS A 147 -1.64 14.13 9.30
CA LYS A 147 -2.33 15.27 8.68
C LYS A 147 -2.00 16.59 9.38
N ILE A 148 -1.97 17.64 8.59
CA ILE A 148 -1.78 19.01 9.05
C ILE A 148 -2.96 19.85 8.51
N LEU A 149 -3.54 20.73 9.32
CA LEU A 149 -4.51 21.72 8.84
C LEU A 149 -3.82 22.66 7.85
N ILE A 150 -4.48 22.92 6.74
CA ILE A 150 -3.97 23.89 5.76
C ILE A 150 -4.17 25.29 6.35
N ASP A 151 -3.07 26.04 6.51
CA ASP A 151 -3.10 27.49 6.46
C ASP A 151 -2.95 27.89 4.98
N ASP A 152 -3.75 28.83 4.47
CA ASP A 152 -3.82 29.23 3.06
C ASP A 152 -2.46 29.72 2.45
N LYS A 153 -1.40 29.73 3.25
CA LYS A 153 -0.07 30.20 2.90
C LYS A 153 0.90 29.13 2.42
N ILE A 154 0.53 27.83 2.41
CA ILE A 154 1.47 26.78 2.03
C ILE A 154 1.60 26.73 0.52
N ASP A 155 2.76 27.19 0.03
CA ASP A 155 3.18 27.04 -1.35
C ASP A 155 3.79 25.65 -1.57
N PHE A 156 3.12 24.80 -2.36
CA PHE A 156 3.58 23.44 -2.66
C PHE A 156 4.88 23.43 -3.50
N ASP A 157 5.12 24.47 -4.29
CA ASP A 157 6.35 24.56 -5.10
C ASP A 157 7.58 24.79 -4.21
N SER A 158 7.42 25.51 -3.09
CA SER A 158 8.51 25.69 -2.13
C SER A 158 8.90 24.40 -1.38
N LEU A 159 8.00 23.40 -1.34
CA LEU A 159 8.29 22.12 -0.67
C LEU A 159 9.41 21.33 -1.35
N GLU A 160 9.69 21.55 -2.62
CA GLU A 160 10.68 20.77 -3.39
C GLU A 160 12.10 20.81 -2.82
N THR A 161 12.41 21.83 -2.06
CA THR A 161 13.74 22.06 -1.49
C THR A 161 13.91 21.51 -0.07
N ILE A 162 12.84 20.94 0.53
CA ILE A 162 12.87 20.49 1.92
C ILE A 162 13.82 19.31 2.13
N PHE A 163 13.86 18.40 1.16
CA PHE A 163 14.60 17.16 1.28
C PHE A 163 15.60 16.99 0.15
N ASP A 164 16.83 16.62 0.50
CA ASP A 164 17.77 16.05 -0.45
C ASP A 164 17.44 14.56 -0.64
N CYS A 165 16.97 14.20 -1.85
CA CYS A 165 16.46 12.87 -2.15
C CYS A 165 16.90 12.39 -3.55
N ASN A 166 16.71 11.11 -3.83
CA ASN A 166 17.11 10.54 -5.12
C ASN A 166 16.13 10.89 -6.25
N GLU A 167 14.84 11.01 -5.92
CA GLU A 167 13.79 11.28 -6.90
C GLU A 167 12.65 12.07 -6.27
N ILE A 168 12.06 12.98 -7.05
CA ILE A 168 10.82 13.69 -6.70
C ILE A 168 9.75 13.32 -7.72
N ASN A 169 8.60 12.85 -7.24
CA ASN A 169 7.44 12.56 -8.07
C ASN A 169 6.29 13.51 -7.74
N LYS A 170 5.77 14.22 -8.76
CA LYS A 170 4.75 15.26 -8.63
C LYS A 170 3.42 14.92 -9.28
N ILE A 171 3.15 13.68 -9.60
CA ILE A 171 1.90 13.29 -10.28
C ILE A 171 0.65 13.50 -9.43
N ASP A 172 0.79 13.48 -8.07
CA ASP A 172 -0.30 13.74 -7.12
C ASP A 172 0.27 14.36 -5.83
N GLY A 173 0.34 15.68 -5.75
CA GLY A 173 1.10 16.36 -4.70
C GLY A 173 2.61 16.24 -4.93
N ILE A 174 3.38 15.98 -3.88
CA ILE A 174 4.82 15.80 -3.98
C ILE A 174 5.26 14.58 -3.16
N LYS A 175 5.99 13.66 -3.79
CA LYS A 175 6.59 12.50 -3.14
C LYS A 175 8.10 12.56 -3.28
N PHE A 176 8.81 12.56 -2.16
CA PHE A 176 10.26 12.44 -2.08
C PHE A 176 10.62 10.98 -1.87
N ILE A 177 11.57 10.45 -2.65
CA ILE A 177 11.87 9.03 -2.71
C ILE A 177 13.37 8.82 -2.53
N TRP A 178 13.72 7.87 -1.64
CA TRP A 178 15.06 7.32 -1.42
C TRP A 178 15.01 5.79 -1.63
N PRO A 179 16.12 5.10 -1.66
CA PRO A 179 16.14 3.66 -1.89
C PRO A 179 15.35 2.81 -0.88
N ASN A 180 15.19 3.32 0.36
CA ASN A 180 14.56 2.56 1.46
C ASN A 180 13.51 3.35 2.24
N LYS A 181 13.17 4.55 1.81
CA LYS A 181 12.16 5.39 2.46
C LYS A 181 11.54 6.37 1.48
N TRP A 182 10.36 6.87 1.83
CA TRP A 182 9.72 7.94 1.08
C TRP A 182 8.79 8.74 2.00
N ILE A 183 8.50 9.97 1.60
CA ILE A 183 7.42 10.79 2.16
C ILE A 183 6.59 11.39 1.03
N HIS A 184 5.27 11.27 1.14
CA HIS A 184 4.31 11.77 0.17
C HIS A 184 3.38 12.79 0.84
N ILE A 185 3.29 13.97 0.25
CA ILE A 185 2.58 15.13 0.77
C ILE A 185 1.55 15.56 -0.28
N ARG A 186 0.28 15.62 0.10
CA ARG A 186 -0.78 16.01 -0.83
C ARG A 186 -1.89 16.79 -0.15
N LYS A 187 -2.54 17.68 -0.90
CA LYS A 187 -3.79 18.31 -0.44
C LYS A 187 -4.91 17.27 -0.41
N SER A 188 -5.78 17.34 0.60
CA SER A 188 -7.03 16.59 0.57
C SER A 188 -8.01 17.26 -0.39
N ASN A 189 -8.75 16.44 -1.15
CA ASN A 189 -9.79 16.96 -2.04
C ASN A 189 -11.10 17.26 -1.33
N THR A 190 -11.29 16.78 -0.08
CA THR A 190 -12.54 16.81 0.66
C THR A 190 -12.46 17.58 1.97
N GLU A 191 -11.27 17.83 2.48
CA GLU A 191 -11.03 18.47 3.78
C GLU A 191 -9.92 19.52 3.65
N PRO A 192 -9.91 20.60 4.44
CA PRO A 192 -8.86 21.60 4.42
C PRO A 192 -7.60 21.12 5.17
N ILE A 193 -7.03 20.00 4.70
CA ILE A 193 -5.84 19.39 5.29
C ILE A 193 -4.81 18.98 4.23
N ILE A 194 -3.57 18.95 4.64
CA ILE A 194 -2.49 18.22 3.96
C ILE A 194 -2.43 16.83 4.56
N ARG A 195 -2.48 15.82 3.72
CA ARG A 195 -2.24 14.42 4.08
C ARG A 195 -0.76 14.11 3.88
N ILE A 196 -0.17 13.48 4.88
CA ILE A 196 1.23 13.06 4.89
C ILE A 196 1.25 11.55 5.04
N PHE A 197 1.96 10.89 4.15
CA PHE A 197 2.28 9.48 4.24
C PHE A 197 3.79 9.35 4.22
N ALA A 198 4.36 8.66 5.19
CA ALA A 198 5.78 8.40 5.23
C ALA A 198 6.03 6.91 5.49
N GLU A 199 7.04 6.36 4.84
CA GLU A 199 7.45 4.97 4.97
C GLU A 199 8.97 4.88 5.05
N ALA A 200 9.46 4.09 6.00
CA ALA A 200 10.88 3.77 6.15
C ALA A 200 11.06 2.42 6.86
N LYS A 201 12.31 1.98 7.05
CA LYS A 201 12.61 0.71 7.71
C LYS A 201 12.33 0.72 9.21
N ASN A 202 12.36 1.87 9.87
CA ASN A 202 12.20 1.99 11.31
C ASN A 202 11.48 3.28 11.72
N GLN A 203 11.07 3.34 12.98
CA GLN A 203 10.31 4.45 13.55
C GLN A 203 11.07 5.78 13.54
N ASP A 204 12.37 5.74 13.79
CA ASP A 204 13.18 6.95 13.88
C ASP A 204 13.28 7.65 12.53
N GLU A 205 13.53 6.90 11.46
CA GLU A 205 13.56 7.42 10.08
C GLU A 205 12.22 8.01 9.65
N VAL A 206 11.10 7.36 9.97
CA VAL A 206 9.77 7.89 9.63
C VAL A 206 9.49 9.18 10.42
N ASN A 207 9.82 9.19 11.72
CA ASN A 207 9.64 10.37 12.57
C ASN A 207 10.51 11.54 12.09
N GLU A 208 11.75 11.29 11.68
CA GLU A 208 12.64 12.30 11.10
C GLU A 208 12.01 12.97 9.87
N LEU A 209 11.51 12.18 8.92
CA LEU A 209 10.84 12.70 7.73
C LEU A 209 9.65 13.60 8.08
N ILE A 210 8.78 13.12 8.97
CA ILE A 210 7.57 13.86 9.38
C ILE A 210 7.94 15.13 10.15
N ASN A 211 8.90 15.06 11.08
CA ASN A 211 9.31 16.22 11.87
C ASN A 211 10.02 17.27 11.01
N THR A 212 10.87 16.88 10.07
CA THR A 212 11.51 17.80 9.13
C THR A 212 10.45 18.57 8.34
N LEU A 213 9.45 17.89 7.80
CA LEU A 213 8.34 18.52 7.10
C LEU A 213 7.55 19.47 8.03
N LYS A 214 7.16 19.00 9.22
CA LYS A 214 6.39 19.82 10.18
C LYS A 214 7.13 21.07 10.62
N ASN A 215 8.46 21.00 10.78
CA ASN A 215 9.27 22.16 11.16
C ASN A 215 9.39 23.18 10.02
N TYR A 216 9.40 22.71 8.78
CA TYR A 216 9.40 23.59 7.61
C TYR A 216 8.06 24.33 7.43
N LEU A 217 6.96 23.69 7.79
CA LEU A 217 5.60 24.21 7.63
C LEU A 217 5.13 25.11 8.80
N LYS A 218 5.92 25.29 9.85
CA LYS A 218 5.67 26.23 10.96
C LYS A 218 6.15 27.63 10.63
#